data_cc2549d154e82af7bad3274789eeef19
#
_entry.id   cc2549d154e82af7bad3274789eeef19
#
_cell.length_a   1.000
_cell.length_b   1.000
_cell.length_c   1.000
_cell.angle_alpha   90.00
_cell.angle_beta   90.00
_cell.angle_gamma   90.00
#
_symmetry.space_group_name_H-M   'P 1'
#
loop_
_entity.id
_entity.type
_entity.pdbx_description
1 polymer ?
#
loop_
_entity_poly.entity_id
_entity_poly.type
_entity_poly.pdbx_seq_one_letter_code
_entity_poly.pdbx_strand_id
1 'polypeptide(L)'
;MKKLLLKDYLEIRSWIYRNARQIDLAVWRYYFEKGSKDAVLSALSFYQNEDGGFGHALEADSWNPNSSPYTTFYAIKILKGIGFDDLQHPVMRGIFKYLESNAHCSDDGWYFSIPSNNDFAHAPWWTWDTEANATESIGLTAEIVSFILINAHKNSELFNKALSLSEKIISKLDTTDQYGEMGLGGYCALLDAIERAGLTNRFNHSLLSERIKKLVHNIIERDTSKWTYHTRRPSDYIHSPASVFYKENEDIVQTELDYLIDTRPQNGVWDITWSWFENNEKYAKEFSISENWWKASVAVEKLNHLRNFNRLSQEINN
;
A
#
# COMPACT_ATOMS: atom_id res chain seq x y z
N MET A 1 -13.81 -23.33 -8.92
CA MET A 1 -13.00 -22.07 -8.83
C MET A 1 -13.16 -21.31 -10.13
N LYS A 2 -13.67 -20.08 -10.06
CA LYS A 2 -13.78 -19.18 -11.23
C LYS A 2 -12.41 -18.70 -11.66
N LYS A 3 -12.26 -18.37 -12.94
CA LYS A 3 -11.06 -17.75 -13.49
C LYS A 3 -11.45 -16.56 -14.35
N LEU A 4 -10.67 -15.50 -14.30
CA LEU A 4 -10.78 -14.37 -15.19
C LEU A 4 -10.32 -14.82 -16.59
N LEU A 5 -11.15 -14.58 -17.61
CA LEU A 5 -10.90 -15.05 -18.97
C LEU A 5 -10.00 -14.12 -19.75
N LEU A 6 -9.39 -14.61 -20.83
CA LEU A 6 -8.56 -13.80 -21.71
C LEU A 6 -9.31 -12.57 -22.27
N LYS A 7 -10.58 -12.72 -22.61
CA LYS A 7 -11.41 -11.60 -23.07
C LYS A 7 -11.44 -10.47 -22.04
N ASP A 8 -11.69 -10.81 -20.76
CA ASP A 8 -11.77 -9.84 -19.68
C ASP A 8 -10.43 -9.15 -19.43
N TYR A 9 -9.34 -9.92 -19.48
CA TYR A 9 -7.98 -9.38 -19.40
C TYR A 9 -7.68 -8.38 -20.53
N LEU A 10 -8.06 -8.67 -21.77
CA LEU A 10 -7.84 -7.78 -22.92
C LEU A 10 -8.66 -6.48 -22.82
N GLU A 11 -9.86 -6.54 -22.24
CA GLU A 11 -10.66 -5.35 -21.95
C GLU A 11 -10.00 -4.47 -20.90
N ILE A 12 -9.54 -5.07 -19.80
CA ILE A 12 -8.77 -4.37 -18.72
C ILE A 12 -7.51 -3.76 -19.32
N ARG A 13 -6.72 -4.52 -20.08
CA ARG A 13 -5.52 -4.06 -20.76
C ARG A 13 -5.79 -2.83 -21.63
N SER A 14 -6.83 -2.90 -22.45
CA SER A 14 -7.21 -1.81 -23.36
C SER A 14 -7.58 -0.54 -22.60
N TRP A 15 -8.26 -0.69 -21.46
CA TRP A 15 -8.61 0.42 -20.60
C TRP A 15 -7.36 1.04 -19.94
N ILE A 16 -6.45 0.22 -19.38
CA ILE A 16 -5.18 0.66 -18.78
C ILE A 16 -4.34 1.47 -19.77
N TYR A 17 -4.19 0.98 -21.01
CA TYR A 17 -3.41 1.68 -22.04
C TYR A 17 -3.96 3.05 -22.45
N ARG A 18 -5.25 3.29 -22.22
CA ARG A 18 -5.91 4.55 -22.57
C ARG A 18 -5.96 5.55 -21.43
N ASN A 19 -5.92 5.08 -20.19
CA ASN A 19 -6.28 5.91 -19.02
C ASN A 19 -5.22 5.96 -17.90
N ALA A 20 -4.29 5.01 -17.85
CA ALA A 20 -3.33 4.91 -16.76
C ALA A 20 -2.24 5.99 -16.85
N ARG A 21 -1.74 6.42 -15.68
CA ARG A 21 -0.49 7.19 -15.61
C ARG A 21 0.69 6.34 -16.08
N GLN A 22 1.78 7.02 -16.42
CA GLN A 22 3.02 6.33 -16.85
C GLN A 22 3.52 5.33 -15.79
N ILE A 23 3.42 5.68 -14.52
CA ILE A 23 3.82 4.78 -13.41
C ILE A 23 2.93 3.54 -13.35
N ASP A 24 1.60 3.71 -13.41
CA ASP A 24 0.66 2.60 -13.34
C ASP A 24 0.78 1.69 -14.57
N LEU A 25 1.01 2.26 -15.76
CA LEU A 25 1.28 1.51 -17.00
C LEU A 25 2.61 0.76 -16.93
N ALA A 26 3.66 1.36 -16.35
CA ALA A 26 4.95 0.68 -16.18
C ALA A 26 4.83 -0.52 -15.22
N VAL A 27 4.08 -0.36 -14.12
CA VAL A 27 3.78 -1.43 -13.17
C VAL A 27 2.92 -2.52 -13.81
N TRP A 28 1.89 -2.15 -14.59
CA TRP A 28 1.12 -3.10 -15.40
C TRP A 28 2.03 -3.95 -16.30
N ARG A 29 2.87 -3.29 -17.11
CA ARG A 29 3.78 -3.97 -18.02
C ARG A 29 4.75 -4.89 -17.29
N TYR A 30 5.26 -4.46 -16.14
CA TYR A 30 6.13 -5.30 -15.31
C TYR A 30 5.42 -6.59 -14.88
N TYR A 31 4.20 -6.50 -14.39
CA TYR A 31 3.48 -7.67 -13.89
C TYR A 31 2.96 -8.59 -15.00
N PHE A 32 2.52 -8.05 -16.13
CA PHE A 32 1.72 -8.80 -17.10
C PHE A 32 2.32 -8.87 -18.50
N GLU A 33 3.32 -8.07 -18.83
CA GLU A 33 3.83 -7.96 -20.21
C GLU A 33 5.37 -8.01 -20.29
N LYS A 34 6.04 -8.61 -19.31
CA LYS A 34 7.51 -8.74 -19.25
C LYS A 34 8.24 -7.38 -19.29
N GLY A 35 7.62 -6.30 -18.81
CA GLY A 35 8.24 -4.99 -18.66
C GLY A 35 9.41 -5.01 -17.66
N SER A 36 10.37 -4.09 -17.84
CA SER A 36 11.55 -4.02 -16.97
C SER A 36 11.28 -3.26 -15.67
N LYS A 37 12.04 -3.56 -14.62
CA LYS A 37 12.10 -2.76 -13.38
C LYS A 37 12.55 -1.33 -13.69
N ASP A 38 13.51 -1.14 -14.60
CA ASP A 38 14.04 0.17 -14.99
C ASP A 38 12.96 1.09 -15.56
N ALA A 39 11.97 0.56 -16.28
CA ALA A 39 10.85 1.36 -16.76
C ALA A 39 9.97 1.87 -15.59
N VAL A 40 9.77 1.06 -14.56
CA VAL A 40 9.06 1.47 -13.33
C VAL A 40 9.88 2.50 -12.57
N LEU A 41 11.18 2.29 -12.39
CA LEU A 41 12.08 3.23 -11.71
C LEU A 41 12.14 4.58 -12.43
N SER A 42 12.23 4.56 -13.76
CA SER A 42 12.22 5.78 -14.57
C SER A 42 10.91 6.56 -14.41
N ALA A 43 9.75 5.89 -14.44
CA ALA A 43 8.47 6.54 -14.22
C ALA A 43 8.33 7.06 -12.78
N LEU A 44 8.82 6.31 -11.79
CA LEU A 44 8.77 6.67 -10.37
C LEU A 44 9.65 7.89 -10.05
N SER A 45 10.79 8.04 -10.71
CA SER A 45 11.73 9.14 -10.46
C SER A 45 11.14 10.54 -10.69
N PHE A 46 10.10 10.69 -11.51
CA PHE A 46 9.40 11.96 -11.73
C PHE A 46 8.58 12.44 -10.52
N TYR A 47 8.37 11.58 -9.55
CA TYR A 47 7.65 11.87 -8.31
C TYR A 47 8.60 12.11 -7.12
N GLN A 48 9.92 11.89 -7.30
CA GLN A 48 10.92 12.05 -6.25
C GLN A 48 11.47 13.46 -6.27
N ASN A 49 11.47 14.12 -5.12
CA ASN A 49 12.03 15.45 -4.90
C ASN A 49 13.54 15.39 -4.60
N GLU A 50 14.21 16.55 -4.61
CA GLU A 50 15.63 16.69 -4.31
C GLU A 50 16.00 16.29 -2.88
N ASP A 51 15.08 16.39 -1.93
CA ASP A 51 15.25 15.90 -0.55
C ASP A 51 15.21 14.37 -0.44
N GLY A 52 14.80 13.70 -1.51
CA GLY A 52 14.73 12.26 -1.63
C GLY A 52 13.36 11.64 -1.29
N GLY A 53 12.44 12.43 -0.75
CA GLY A 53 11.05 12.04 -0.54
C GLY A 53 10.21 12.12 -1.82
N PHE A 54 8.94 11.75 -1.71
CA PHE A 54 8.01 11.72 -2.85
C PHE A 54 6.79 12.60 -2.60
N GLY A 55 6.31 13.19 -3.70
CA GLY A 55 5.12 14.04 -3.76
C GLY A 55 4.44 13.94 -5.12
N HIS A 56 3.98 15.09 -5.66
CA HIS A 56 3.48 15.24 -7.04
C HIS A 56 2.32 14.30 -7.40
N ALA A 57 1.39 14.04 -6.46
CA ALA A 57 0.28 13.13 -6.65
C ALA A 57 0.68 11.69 -7.06
N LEU A 58 1.83 11.19 -6.59
CA LEU A 58 2.14 9.75 -6.69
C LEU A 58 1.07 8.95 -5.94
N GLU A 59 0.68 9.40 -4.75
CA GLU A 59 -0.58 9.04 -4.11
C GLU A 59 -1.67 9.93 -4.71
N ALA A 60 -2.61 9.31 -5.44
CA ALA A 60 -3.46 10.05 -6.36
C ALA A 60 -4.51 10.95 -5.70
N ASP A 61 -4.83 10.75 -4.42
CA ASP A 61 -5.76 11.56 -3.65
C ASP A 61 -5.10 12.74 -2.92
N SER A 62 -3.78 12.96 -3.11
CA SER A 62 -3.03 14.11 -2.59
C SER A 62 -2.18 14.77 -3.67
N TRP A 63 -2.60 15.95 -4.12
CA TRP A 63 -1.90 16.71 -5.19
C TRP A 63 -0.76 17.58 -4.66
N ASN A 64 -0.37 17.39 -3.41
CA ASN A 64 0.74 18.09 -2.82
C ASN A 64 2.06 17.71 -3.54
N PRO A 65 2.80 18.67 -4.13
CA PRO A 65 4.08 18.39 -4.76
C PRO A 65 5.21 18.13 -3.76
N ASN A 66 5.04 18.57 -2.50
CA ASN A 66 6.08 18.41 -1.47
C ASN A 66 6.19 16.95 -1.03
N SER A 67 7.38 16.60 -0.56
CA SER A 67 7.63 15.27 0.00
C SER A 67 6.82 15.03 1.27
N SER A 68 6.15 13.89 1.33
CA SER A 68 5.47 13.42 2.53
C SER A 68 5.90 12.01 2.92
N PRO A 69 5.81 11.63 4.20
CA PRO A 69 6.10 10.27 4.63
C PRO A 69 5.19 9.25 3.95
N TYR A 70 3.90 9.55 3.80
CA TYR A 70 2.96 8.65 3.17
C TYR A 70 3.24 8.45 1.68
N THR A 71 3.47 9.52 0.92
CA THR A 71 3.78 9.41 -0.51
C THR A 71 5.13 8.71 -0.72
N THR A 72 6.09 8.91 0.19
CA THR A 72 7.36 8.18 0.20
C THR A 72 7.14 6.69 0.49
N PHE A 73 6.29 6.35 1.45
CA PHE A 73 5.87 4.96 1.68
C PHE A 73 5.18 4.36 0.45
N TYR A 74 4.33 5.11 -0.25
CA TYR A 74 3.67 4.63 -1.47
C TYR A 74 4.71 4.25 -2.56
N ALA A 75 5.78 5.03 -2.70
CA ALA A 75 6.91 4.67 -3.54
C ALA A 75 7.61 3.37 -3.07
N ILE A 76 7.84 3.23 -1.77
CA ILE A 76 8.39 2.00 -1.17
C ILE A 76 7.50 0.79 -1.47
N LYS A 77 6.17 0.93 -1.39
CA LYS A 77 5.19 -0.12 -1.74
C LYS A 77 5.36 -0.57 -3.21
N ILE A 78 5.52 0.38 -4.14
CA ILE A 78 5.76 0.08 -5.56
C ILE A 78 7.08 -0.68 -5.74
N LEU A 79 8.17 -0.21 -5.13
CA LEU A 79 9.49 -0.85 -5.19
C LEU A 79 9.47 -2.27 -4.63
N LYS A 80 8.84 -2.46 -3.46
CA LYS A 80 8.62 -3.78 -2.85
C LYS A 80 7.83 -4.70 -3.78
N GLY A 81 6.77 -4.17 -4.41
CA GLY A 81 5.91 -4.92 -5.34
C GLY A 81 6.64 -5.47 -6.56
N ILE A 82 7.61 -4.72 -7.09
CA ILE A 82 8.46 -5.18 -8.21
C ILE A 82 9.71 -5.94 -7.75
N GLY A 83 9.87 -6.17 -6.45
CA GLY A 83 11.02 -6.85 -5.89
C GLY A 83 12.33 -6.10 -6.16
N PHE A 84 12.32 -4.76 -6.00
CA PHE A 84 13.51 -3.93 -6.18
C PHE A 84 14.23 -3.73 -4.85
N ASP A 85 15.52 -4.12 -4.80
CA ASP A 85 16.35 -4.18 -3.58
C ASP A 85 17.76 -3.58 -3.74
N ASP A 86 18.06 -2.93 -4.88
CA ASP A 86 19.35 -2.25 -5.07
C ASP A 86 19.44 -0.97 -4.23
N LEU A 87 20.05 -1.07 -3.06
CA LEU A 87 20.24 0.05 -2.12
C LEU A 87 21.17 1.14 -2.66
N GLN A 88 21.98 0.88 -3.70
CA GLN A 88 22.87 1.85 -4.31
C GLN A 88 22.18 2.68 -5.40
N HIS A 89 21.01 2.26 -5.85
CA HIS A 89 20.25 3.00 -6.85
C HIS A 89 19.84 4.40 -6.31
N PRO A 90 19.91 5.47 -7.14
CA PRO A 90 19.60 6.84 -6.70
C PRO A 90 18.24 6.97 -6.00
N VAL A 91 17.21 6.29 -6.49
CA VAL A 91 15.86 6.29 -5.89
C VAL A 91 15.90 5.77 -4.44
N MET A 92 16.59 4.66 -4.19
CA MET A 92 16.69 4.07 -2.84
C MET A 92 17.52 4.96 -1.91
N ARG A 93 18.65 5.49 -2.39
CA ARG A 93 19.47 6.44 -1.61
C ARG A 93 18.70 7.71 -1.26
N GLY A 94 17.86 8.20 -2.18
CA GLY A 94 16.96 9.31 -1.91
C GLY A 94 15.99 9.00 -0.78
N ILE A 95 15.31 7.85 -0.81
CA ILE A 95 14.40 7.42 0.25
C ILE A 95 15.13 7.42 1.61
N PHE A 96 16.32 6.81 1.71
CA PHE A 96 17.09 6.82 2.96
C PHE A 96 17.45 8.24 3.40
N LYS A 97 17.92 9.10 2.50
CA LYS A 97 18.20 10.52 2.78
C LYS A 97 16.98 11.23 3.38
N TYR A 98 15.78 11.02 2.80
CA TYR A 98 14.55 11.60 3.31
C TYR A 98 14.19 11.08 4.71
N LEU A 99 14.24 9.77 4.93
CA LEU A 99 13.93 9.16 6.23
C LEU A 99 14.94 9.57 7.33
N GLU A 100 16.21 9.72 6.98
CA GLU A 100 17.28 10.18 7.89
C GLU A 100 17.14 11.66 8.26
N SER A 101 16.54 12.48 7.40
CA SER A 101 16.32 13.91 7.68
C SER A 101 15.31 14.15 8.81
N ASN A 102 14.51 13.13 9.17
CA ASN A 102 13.42 13.23 10.12
C ASN A 102 12.34 14.27 9.73
N ALA A 103 12.24 14.66 8.46
CA ALA A 103 11.17 15.52 7.98
C ALA A 103 9.81 14.88 8.27
N HIS A 104 8.89 15.70 8.80
CA HIS A 104 7.53 15.27 9.17
C HIS A 104 7.51 14.03 10.08
N CYS A 105 8.36 14.04 11.10
CA CYS A 105 8.49 12.96 12.07
C CYS A 105 8.48 13.52 13.49
N SER A 106 7.90 12.79 14.41
CA SER A 106 7.93 13.02 15.86
C SER A 106 8.64 11.87 16.59
N ASP A 107 8.65 11.91 17.90
CA ASP A 107 9.13 10.81 18.75
C ASP A 107 8.25 9.54 18.62
N ASP A 108 7.03 9.66 18.11
CA ASP A 108 6.09 8.55 17.91
C ASP A 108 6.07 8.01 16.48
N GLY A 109 6.81 8.65 15.56
CA GLY A 109 6.97 8.20 14.18
C GLY A 109 6.66 9.25 13.13
N TRP A 110 6.47 8.82 11.89
CA TRP A 110 6.22 9.66 10.73
C TRP A 110 4.74 10.04 10.61
N TYR A 111 4.49 11.31 10.30
CA TYR A 111 3.13 11.83 10.15
C TYR A 111 2.42 11.23 8.95
N PHE A 112 1.15 10.90 9.14
CA PHE A 112 0.26 10.41 8.09
C PHE A 112 -0.07 11.51 7.07
N SER A 113 -0.51 12.68 7.54
CA SER A 113 -0.68 13.89 6.74
C SER A 113 0.31 14.97 7.17
N ILE A 114 0.55 15.97 6.31
CA ILE A 114 1.51 17.05 6.57
C ILE A 114 0.84 18.42 6.37
N PRO A 115 1.33 19.49 7.05
CA PRO A 115 0.69 20.82 6.99
C PRO A 115 0.44 21.34 5.58
N SER A 116 1.41 21.15 4.67
CA SER A 116 1.29 21.65 3.30
C SER A 116 0.25 20.94 2.44
N ASN A 117 -0.35 19.83 2.90
CA ASN A 117 -1.48 19.22 2.18
C ASN A 117 -2.64 20.20 2.03
N ASN A 118 -2.87 21.06 3.03
CA ASN A 118 -3.97 22.02 3.04
C ASN A 118 -3.88 23.09 1.95
N ASP A 119 -2.70 23.26 1.34
CA ASP A 119 -2.44 24.25 0.28
C ASP A 119 -2.77 23.69 -1.12
N PHE A 120 -3.02 22.40 -1.26
CA PHE A 120 -3.24 21.72 -2.54
C PHE A 120 -4.54 20.92 -2.55
N ALA A 121 -4.99 20.51 -3.73
CA ALA A 121 -6.14 19.62 -3.87
C ALA A 121 -5.85 18.26 -3.22
N HIS A 122 -6.78 17.79 -2.38
CA HIS A 122 -6.65 16.53 -1.67
C HIS A 122 -8.01 15.98 -1.21
N ALA A 123 -8.06 14.69 -0.95
CA ALA A 123 -9.18 14.04 -0.28
C ALA A 123 -9.24 14.44 1.21
N PRO A 124 -10.42 14.45 1.86
CA PRO A 124 -10.56 14.90 3.25
C PRO A 124 -9.62 14.25 4.25
N TRP A 125 -9.31 12.96 4.09
CA TRP A 125 -8.38 12.26 4.99
C TRP A 125 -6.92 12.71 4.89
N TRP A 126 -6.56 13.49 3.85
CA TRP A 126 -5.24 14.11 3.73
C TRP A 126 -5.17 15.50 4.35
N THR A 127 -6.28 16.04 4.83
CA THR A 127 -6.28 17.31 5.59
C THR A 127 -5.34 17.17 6.79
N TRP A 128 -4.47 18.17 6.97
CA TRP A 128 -3.61 18.19 8.14
C TRP A 128 -4.44 18.38 9.41
N ASP A 129 -4.33 17.42 10.30
CA ASP A 129 -4.93 17.44 11.63
C ASP A 129 -4.00 16.75 12.63
N THR A 130 -3.69 17.45 13.74
CA THR A 130 -2.71 16.96 14.73
C THR A 130 -3.26 15.77 15.53
N GLU A 131 -4.56 15.78 15.84
CA GLU A 131 -5.18 14.70 16.63
C GLU A 131 -5.35 13.44 15.78
N ALA A 132 -5.82 13.60 14.52
CA ALA A 132 -5.93 12.49 13.59
C ALA A 132 -4.56 11.84 13.34
N ASN A 133 -3.49 12.62 13.19
CA ASN A 133 -2.15 12.09 13.02
C ASN A 133 -1.69 11.20 14.19
N ALA A 134 -2.14 11.43 15.41
CA ALA A 134 -1.74 10.62 16.56
C ALA A 134 -2.16 9.14 16.39
N THR A 135 -3.28 8.88 15.72
CA THR A 135 -3.78 7.52 15.45
C THR A 135 -3.37 7.04 14.05
N GLU A 136 -3.57 7.85 13.03
CA GLU A 136 -3.34 7.47 11.63
C GLU A 136 -1.86 7.18 11.33
N SER A 137 -0.94 7.85 12.03
CA SER A 137 0.51 7.64 11.87
C SER A 137 1.02 6.27 12.35
N ILE A 138 0.25 5.52 13.15
CA ILE A 138 0.68 4.22 13.71
C ILE A 138 0.99 3.24 12.57
N GLY A 139 0.03 3.03 11.67
CA GLY A 139 0.18 2.08 10.57
C GLY A 139 1.26 2.50 9.57
N LEU A 140 1.31 3.78 9.21
CA LEU A 140 2.34 4.31 8.33
C LEU A 140 3.74 4.14 8.95
N THR A 141 3.89 4.46 10.24
CA THR A 141 5.17 4.30 10.93
C THR A 141 5.58 2.83 10.96
N ALA A 142 4.64 1.90 11.19
CA ALA A 142 4.91 0.46 11.16
C ALA A 142 5.42 0.00 9.79
N GLU A 143 4.86 0.49 8.69
CA GLU A 143 5.34 0.20 7.33
C GLU A 143 6.73 0.76 7.07
N ILE A 144 6.98 2.02 7.46
CA ILE A 144 8.30 2.66 7.26
C ILE A 144 9.38 1.96 8.10
N VAL A 145 9.11 1.65 9.39
CA VAL A 145 10.09 0.92 10.19
C VAL A 145 10.33 -0.49 9.64
N SER A 146 9.32 -1.14 9.08
CA SER A 146 9.46 -2.44 8.42
C SER A 146 10.44 -2.37 7.25
N PHE A 147 10.32 -1.34 6.41
CA PHE A 147 11.28 -1.09 5.33
C PHE A 147 12.70 -0.85 5.87
N ILE A 148 12.84 -0.04 6.92
CA ILE A 148 14.15 0.29 7.52
C ILE A 148 14.79 -0.96 8.14
N LEU A 149 14.05 -1.76 8.91
CA LEU A 149 14.57 -2.97 9.55
C LEU A 149 15.12 -4.00 8.56
N ILE A 150 14.52 -4.07 7.36
CA ILE A 150 14.95 -4.98 6.31
C ILE A 150 16.17 -4.45 5.56
N ASN A 151 16.24 -3.16 5.30
CA ASN A 151 17.13 -2.59 4.29
C ASN A 151 18.25 -1.70 4.86
N ALA A 152 18.09 -1.12 6.05
CA ALA A 152 19.09 -0.24 6.63
C ALA A 152 20.26 -1.03 7.26
N HIS A 153 21.42 -0.37 7.32
CA HIS A 153 22.56 -0.95 8.02
C HIS A 153 22.28 -1.07 9.52
N LYS A 154 22.49 -2.26 10.10
CA LYS A 154 22.11 -2.59 11.49
C LYS A 154 22.73 -1.68 12.58
N ASN A 155 23.83 -0.99 12.25
CA ASN A 155 24.49 -0.06 13.18
C ASN A 155 24.16 1.42 12.89
N SER A 156 23.24 1.72 11.96
CA SER A 156 22.85 3.09 11.66
C SER A 156 21.93 3.67 12.75
N GLU A 157 21.92 4.99 12.88
CA GLU A 157 20.98 5.70 13.74
C GLU A 157 19.53 5.45 13.31
N LEU A 158 19.28 5.43 12.00
CA LEU A 158 17.96 5.15 11.44
C LEU A 158 17.46 3.75 11.83
N PHE A 159 18.33 2.72 11.80
CA PHE A 159 17.97 1.38 12.24
C PHE A 159 17.64 1.34 13.74
N ASN A 160 18.45 2.01 14.58
CA ASN A 160 18.19 2.07 16.02
C ASN A 160 16.88 2.82 16.34
N LYS A 161 16.60 3.90 15.60
CA LYS A 161 15.29 4.60 15.66
C LYS A 161 14.14 3.64 15.29
N ALA A 162 14.28 2.88 14.21
CA ALA A 162 13.26 1.90 13.81
C ALA A 162 13.03 0.83 14.87
N LEU A 163 14.07 0.34 15.54
CA LEU A 163 13.92 -0.59 16.68
C LEU A 163 13.10 0.02 17.83
N SER A 164 13.43 1.24 18.22
CA SER A 164 12.71 1.94 19.31
C SER A 164 11.25 2.19 18.96
N LEU A 165 10.97 2.63 17.72
CA LEU A 165 9.61 2.83 17.24
C LEU A 165 8.83 1.51 17.15
N SER A 166 9.49 0.40 16.76
CA SER A 166 8.86 -0.92 16.73
C SER A 166 8.39 -1.35 18.14
N GLU A 167 9.21 -1.10 19.18
CA GLU A 167 8.83 -1.38 20.57
C GLU A 167 7.60 -0.56 20.99
N LYS A 168 7.58 0.74 20.67
CA LYS A 168 6.43 1.61 20.95
C LYS A 168 5.16 1.15 20.21
N ILE A 169 5.27 0.81 18.92
CA ILE A 169 4.14 0.36 18.10
C ILE A 169 3.58 -0.96 18.65
N ILE A 170 4.44 -1.93 18.96
CA ILE A 170 4.02 -3.23 19.50
C ILE A 170 3.32 -3.05 20.86
N SER A 171 3.80 -2.14 21.71
CA SER A 171 3.15 -1.87 23.01
C SER A 171 1.74 -1.29 22.85
N LYS A 172 1.46 -0.57 21.76
CA LYS A 172 0.11 -0.04 21.48
C LYS A 172 -0.93 -1.14 21.21
N LEU A 173 -0.52 -2.32 20.75
CA LEU A 173 -1.44 -3.46 20.63
C LEU A 173 -2.10 -3.85 21.97
N ASP A 174 -1.48 -3.54 23.11
CA ASP A 174 -2.00 -3.86 24.43
C ASP A 174 -2.88 -2.77 25.03
N THR A 175 -2.80 -1.55 24.49
CA THR A 175 -3.39 -0.35 25.09
C THR A 175 -4.50 0.28 24.28
N THR A 176 -4.64 -0.07 23.00
CA THR A 176 -5.69 0.46 22.13
C THR A 176 -6.17 -0.60 21.15
N ASP A 177 -7.42 -0.44 20.68
CA ASP A 177 -8.03 -1.15 19.55
C ASP A 177 -8.14 -0.27 18.30
N GLN A 178 -7.65 0.98 18.37
CA GLN A 178 -7.64 1.94 17.28
C GLN A 178 -6.20 2.14 16.79
N TYR A 179 -5.94 1.69 15.58
CA TYR A 179 -4.60 1.70 14.97
C TYR A 179 -4.52 2.60 13.73
N GLY A 180 -5.56 3.38 13.43
CA GLY A 180 -5.69 4.15 12.20
C GLY A 180 -6.06 3.31 10.98
N GLU A 181 -6.23 3.98 9.86
CA GLU A 181 -6.69 3.38 8.60
C GLU A 181 -5.76 2.27 8.10
N MET A 182 -4.46 2.49 8.17
CA MET A 182 -3.44 1.51 7.77
C MET A 182 -3.03 0.55 8.88
N GLY A 183 -3.53 0.77 10.09
CA GLY A 183 -2.97 0.23 11.33
C GLY A 183 -2.61 -1.24 11.29
N LEU A 184 -3.59 -2.11 11.10
CA LEU A 184 -3.32 -3.55 11.14
C LEU A 184 -2.45 -4.03 9.98
N GLY A 185 -2.54 -3.40 8.79
CA GLY A 185 -1.64 -3.68 7.67
C GLY A 185 -0.19 -3.38 8.02
N GLY A 186 0.06 -2.25 8.70
CA GLY A 186 1.39 -1.92 9.22
C GLY A 186 1.94 -2.94 10.22
N TYR A 187 1.09 -3.47 11.11
CA TYR A 187 1.50 -4.56 12.01
C TYR A 187 1.81 -5.86 11.28
N CYS A 188 1.08 -6.19 10.21
CA CYS A 188 1.40 -7.34 9.37
C CYS A 188 2.76 -7.18 8.67
N ALA A 189 3.06 -5.98 8.17
CA ALA A 189 4.36 -5.67 7.58
C ALA A 189 5.49 -5.73 8.62
N LEU A 190 5.26 -5.23 9.82
CA LEU A 190 6.23 -5.27 10.91
C LEU A 190 6.53 -6.71 11.37
N LEU A 191 5.52 -7.58 11.41
CA LEU A 191 5.70 -8.99 11.72
C LEU A 191 6.64 -9.69 10.73
N ASP A 192 6.40 -9.50 9.41
CA ASP A 192 7.28 -10.01 8.34
C ASP A 192 8.70 -9.43 8.45
N ALA A 193 8.82 -8.12 8.72
CA ALA A 193 10.11 -7.46 8.85
C ALA A 193 10.93 -7.95 10.04
N ILE A 194 10.31 -8.19 11.18
CA ILE A 194 10.95 -8.76 12.38
C ILE A 194 11.57 -10.13 12.06
N GLU A 195 10.85 -10.99 11.35
CA GLU A 195 11.35 -12.31 10.93
C GLU A 195 12.51 -12.17 9.95
N ARG A 196 12.35 -11.40 8.89
CA ARG A 196 13.37 -11.21 7.84
C ARG A 196 14.64 -10.52 8.33
N ALA A 197 14.53 -9.61 9.31
CA ALA A 197 15.67 -8.94 9.92
C ALA A 197 16.38 -9.80 10.99
N GLY A 198 15.85 -10.97 11.34
CA GLY A 198 16.40 -11.86 12.38
C GLY A 198 16.18 -11.34 13.81
N LEU A 199 15.07 -10.62 14.04
CA LEU A 199 14.74 -9.97 15.32
C LEU A 199 13.69 -10.74 16.14
N THR A 200 13.39 -11.98 15.78
CA THR A 200 12.33 -12.81 16.35
C THR A 200 12.44 -12.97 17.88
N ASN A 201 13.65 -13.11 18.39
CA ASN A 201 13.88 -13.23 19.84
C ASN A 201 13.67 -11.92 20.59
N ARG A 202 13.97 -10.77 19.96
CA ARG A 202 13.80 -9.44 20.59
C ARG A 202 12.33 -9.10 20.81
N PHE A 203 11.46 -9.44 19.85
CA PHE A 203 10.07 -9.00 19.82
C PHE A 203 9.06 -10.10 20.18
N ASN A 204 9.52 -11.27 20.71
CA ASN A 204 8.63 -12.41 20.97
C ASN A 204 7.68 -12.69 19.77
N HIS A 205 8.30 -12.95 18.62
CA HIS A 205 7.60 -13.08 17.34
C HIS A 205 6.41 -14.05 17.37
N SER A 206 6.52 -15.17 18.09
CA SER A 206 5.42 -16.16 18.16
C SER A 206 4.16 -15.57 18.79
N LEU A 207 4.28 -14.89 19.93
CA LEU A 207 3.15 -14.26 20.60
C LEU A 207 2.55 -13.13 19.75
N LEU A 208 3.42 -12.30 19.16
CA LEU A 208 3.01 -11.23 18.25
C LEU A 208 2.25 -11.79 17.04
N SER A 209 2.74 -12.87 16.43
CA SER A 209 2.11 -13.53 15.30
C SER A 209 0.72 -14.07 15.62
N GLU A 210 0.57 -14.77 16.75
CA GLU A 210 -0.73 -15.29 17.18
C GLU A 210 -1.75 -14.16 17.39
N ARG A 211 -1.31 -13.07 17.98
CA ARG A 211 -2.16 -11.91 18.23
C ARG A 211 -2.59 -11.22 16.93
N ILE A 212 -1.66 -10.94 16.04
CA ILE A 212 -1.98 -10.29 14.76
C ILE A 212 -2.88 -11.20 13.90
N LYS A 213 -2.65 -12.51 13.86
CA LYS A 213 -3.55 -13.47 13.19
C LYS A 213 -4.98 -13.35 13.68
N LYS A 214 -5.18 -13.33 15.00
CA LYS A 214 -6.51 -13.16 15.56
C LYS A 214 -7.16 -11.83 15.19
N LEU A 215 -6.39 -10.73 15.20
CA LEU A 215 -6.88 -9.42 14.81
C LEU A 215 -7.27 -9.38 13.32
N VAL A 216 -6.44 -9.93 12.44
CA VAL A 216 -6.74 -10.04 10.98
C VAL A 216 -8.00 -10.86 10.76
N HIS A 217 -8.12 -12.02 11.41
CA HIS A 217 -9.32 -12.86 11.27
C HIS A 217 -10.60 -12.12 11.68
N ASN A 218 -10.53 -11.36 12.77
CA ASN A 218 -11.70 -10.66 13.31
C ASN A 218 -12.11 -9.41 12.53
N ILE A 219 -11.15 -8.71 11.88
CA ILE A 219 -11.44 -7.45 11.19
C ILE A 219 -11.97 -7.65 9.78
N ILE A 220 -11.68 -8.78 9.16
CA ILE A 220 -12.13 -9.07 7.80
C ILE A 220 -13.67 -9.10 7.75
N GLU A 221 -14.25 -8.23 6.92
CA GLU A 221 -15.69 -8.22 6.67
C GLU A 221 -16.09 -9.47 5.86
N ARG A 222 -16.91 -10.31 6.47
CA ARG A 222 -17.38 -11.57 5.87
C ARG A 222 -18.71 -11.47 5.15
N ASP A 223 -19.45 -10.39 5.39
CA ASP A 223 -20.71 -10.10 4.68
C ASP A 223 -20.40 -9.42 3.34
N THR A 224 -20.47 -10.20 2.27
CA THR A 224 -20.15 -9.73 0.91
C THR A 224 -21.08 -8.61 0.42
N SER A 225 -22.27 -8.44 1.00
CA SER A 225 -23.17 -7.33 0.65
C SER A 225 -22.59 -5.95 1.03
N LYS A 226 -21.71 -5.92 2.02
CA LYS A 226 -21.02 -4.71 2.47
C LYS A 226 -19.76 -4.37 1.65
N TRP A 227 -19.33 -5.27 0.77
CA TRP A 227 -18.11 -5.06 -0.04
C TRP A 227 -18.25 -4.01 -1.14
N THR A 228 -19.41 -3.44 -1.32
CA THR A 228 -19.65 -2.26 -2.15
C THR A 228 -19.18 -0.95 -1.50
N TYR A 229 -18.93 -0.99 -0.19
CA TYR A 229 -18.42 0.12 0.60
C TYR A 229 -16.94 -0.09 0.95
N HIS A 230 -16.33 0.94 1.54
CA HIS A 230 -14.99 0.82 2.10
C HIS A 230 -15.03 -0.05 3.36
N THR A 231 -14.63 -1.31 3.21
CA THR A 231 -14.57 -2.32 4.28
C THR A 231 -13.25 -3.06 4.23
N ARG A 232 -12.84 -3.68 5.33
CA ARG A 232 -11.63 -4.49 5.39
C ARG A 232 -11.86 -5.84 4.73
N ARG A 233 -11.16 -6.07 3.62
CA ARG A 233 -11.27 -7.30 2.83
C ARG A 233 -10.11 -8.25 3.08
N PRO A 234 -10.24 -9.54 2.75
CA PRO A 234 -9.13 -10.47 2.79
C PRO A 234 -7.89 -9.97 2.04
N SER A 235 -8.06 -9.36 0.85
CA SER A 235 -6.97 -8.82 0.03
C SER A 235 -6.16 -7.70 0.67
N ASP A 236 -6.67 -7.03 1.73
CA ASP A 236 -5.93 -6.02 2.47
C ASP A 236 -4.77 -6.64 3.30
N TYR A 237 -4.86 -7.93 3.62
CA TYR A 237 -3.93 -8.62 4.51
C TYR A 237 -3.31 -9.89 3.92
N ILE A 238 -3.99 -10.54 2.97
CA ILE A 238 -3.67 -11.88 2.46
C ILE A 238 -3.40 -11.82 0.97
N HIS A 239 -2.15 -11.63 0.57
CA HIS A 239 -1.77 -11.38 -0.82
C HIS A 239 -1.41 -12.64 -1.61
N SER A 240 -1.26 -13.79 -0.95
CA SER A 240 -0.95 -15.07 -1.59
C SER A 240 -1.30 -16.25 -0.67
N PRO A 241 -1.38 -17.50 -1.20
CA PRO A 241 -1.57 -18.70 -0.38
C PRO A 241 -0.43 -18.97 0.62
N ALA A 242 0.74 -18.33 0.43
CA ALA A 242 1.87 -18.45 1.36
C ALA A 242 1.75 -17.53 2.58
N SER A 243 0.77 -16.62 2.61
CA SER A 243 0.55 -15.72 3.75
C SER A 243 0.24 -16.52 5.02
N VAL A 244 0.86 -16.14 6.14
CA VAL A 244 0.61 -16.74 7.46
C VAL A 244 -0.86 -16.57 7.93
N PHE A 245 -1.60 -15.67 7.30
CA PHE A 245 -3.01 -15.40 7.57
C PHE A 245 -3.97 -16.20 6.68
N TYR A 246 -3.47 -16.89 5.64
CA TYR A 246 -4.32 -17.52 4.63
C TYR A 246 -5.13 -18.69 5.16
N LYS A 247 -4.50 -19.63 5.85
CA LYS A 247 -5.12 -20.90 6.24
C LYS A 247 -6.42 -20.74 7.05
N GLU A 248 -6.45 -19.76 7.96
CA GLU A 248 -7.61 -19.49 8.83
C GLU A 248 -8.71 -18.68 8.14
N ASN A 249 -8.41 -18.13 6.96
CA ASN A 249 -9.30 -17.26 6.19
C ASN A 249 -9.52 -17.74 4.74
N GLU A 250 -9.15 -18.99 4.44
CA GLU A 250 -9.19 -19.51 3.06
C GLU A 250 -10.58 -19.39 2.44
N ASP A 251 -11.63 -19.70 3.18
CA ASP A 251 -13.03 -19.63 2.76
C ASP A 251 -13.41 -18.24 2.25
N ILE A 252 -13.12 -17.21 3.04
CA ILE A 252 -13.48 -15.84 2.70
C ILE A 252 -12.54 -15.26 1.62
N VAL A 253 -11.27 -15.67 1.56
CA VAL A 253 -10.36 -15.34 0.45
C VAL A 253 -10.89 -15.91 -0.87
N GLN A 254 -11.29 -17.18 -0.88
CA GLN A 254 -11.85 -17.78 -2.10
C GLN A 254 -13.16 -17.11 -2.52
N THR A 255 -13.97 -16.68 -1.57
CA THR A 255 -15.19 -15.89 -1.82
C THR A 255 -14.87 -14.54 -2.45
N GLU A 256 -13.83 -13.82 -1.94
CA GLU A 256 -13.40 -12.56 -2.51
C GLU A 256 -12.86 -12.70 -3.94
N LEU A 257 -12.08 -13.75 -4.21
CA LEU A 257 -11.57 -14.01 -5.55
C LEU A 257 -12.69 -14.25 -6.56
N ASP A 258 -13.74 -14.98 -6.18
CA ASP A 258 -14.93 -15.16 -7.02
C ASP A 258 -15.71 -13.84 -7.17
N TYR A 259 -15.87 -13.06 -6.08
CA TYR A 259 -16.52 -11.75 -6.09
C TYR A 259 -15.82 -10.77 -7.04
N LEU A 260 -14.47 -10.69 -7.02
CA LEU A 260 -13.72 -9.83 -7.91
C LEU A 260 -13.96 -10.16 -9.39
N ILE A 261 -14.07 -11.45 -9.73
CA ILE A 261 -14.34 -11.89 -11.10
C ILE A 261 -15.77 -11.53 -11.50
N ASP A 262 -16.75 -11.80 -10.62
CA ASP A 262 -18.17 -11.58 -10.90
C ASP A 262 -18.57 -10.11 -11.00
N THR A 263 -17.90 -9.24 -10.23
CA THR A 263 -18.25 -7.80 -10.15
C THR A 263 -17.44 -6.93 -11.09
N ARG A 264 -16.52 -7.50 -11.89
CA ARG A 264 -15.82 -6.73 -12.90
C ARG A 264 -16.79 -6.16 -13.94
N PRO A 265 -16.82 -4.83 -14.15
CA PRO A 265 -17.70 -4.24 -15.17
C PRO A 265 -17.33 -4.69 -16.59
N GLN A 266 -18.33 -4.88 -17.45
CA GLN A 266 -18.07 -5.09 -18.87
C GLN A 266 -17.42 -3.87 -19.52
N ASN A 267 -16.45 -4.10 -20.39
CA ASN A 267 -15.69 -3.06 -21.13
C ASN A 267 -14.93 -2.06 -20.25
N GLY A 268 -14.61 -2.42 -19.00
CA GLY A 268 -13.94 -1.52 -18.06
C GLY A 268 -13.09 -2.24 -17.03
N VAL A 269 -12.75 -1.49 -16.03
CA VAL A 269 -12.06 -1.92 -14.81
C VAL A 269 -12.96 -1.69 -13.60
N TRP A 270 -12.58 -2.22 -12.44
CA TRP A 270 -13.32 -1.99 -11.20
C TRP A 270 -13.31 -0.51 -10.81
N ASP A 271 -14.45 -0.02 -10.35
CA ASP A 271 -14.57 1.30 -9.77
C ASP A 271 -13.90 1.36 -8.39
N ILE A 272 -13.56 2.58 -7.95
CA ILE A 272 -13.18 2.86 -6.57
C ILE A 272 -14.44 2.86 -5.70
N THR A 273 -14.27 2.58 -4.39
CA THR A 273 -15.38 2.51 -3.41
C THR A 273 -15.46 3.76 -2.53
N TRP A 274 -14.72 4.82 -2.88
CA TRP A 274 -14.67 6.09 -2.16
C TRP A 274 -14.83 7.29 -3.10
N SER A 275 -15.01 8.46 -2.51
CA SER A 275 -14.99 9.75 -3.18
C SER A 275 -14.26 10.76 -2.30
N TRP A 276 -14.06 11.99 -2.77
CA TRP A 276 -13.51 13.05 -1.92
C TRP A 276 -14.60 13.81 -1.15
N PHE A 277 -15.80 13.24 -1.05
CA PHE A 277 -16.92 13.75 -0.27
C PHE A 277 -17.15 15.25 -0.48
N GLU A 278 -17.07 16.06 0.58
CA GLU A 278 -17.20 17.52 0.54
C GLU A 278 -16.14 18.19 -0.34
N ASN A 279 -14.95 17.60 -0.49
CA ASN A 279 -13.91 18.15 -1.34
C ASN A 279 -14.18 17.93 -2.85
N ASN A 280 -15.16 17.09 -3.22
CA ASN A 280 -15.53 16.92 -4.64
C ASN A 280 -16.03 18.21 -5.28
N GLU A 281 -16.75 19.06 -4.56
CA GLU A 281 -17.23 20.34 -5.09
C GLU A 281 -16.06 21.33 -5.29
N LYS A 282 -15.15 21.37 -4.32
CA LYS A 282 -13.99 22.27 -4.33
C LYS A 282 -12.95 21.88 -5.37
N TYR A 283 -12.73 20.58 -5.58
CA TYR A 283 -11.65 20.01 -6.40
C TYR A 283 -12.18 19.03 -7.46
N ALA A 284 -13.32 19.34 -8.06
CA ALA A 284 -14.02 18.42 -8.99
C ALA A 284 -13.14 17.94 -10.16
N LYS A 285 -12.26 18.81 -10.70
CA LYS A 285 -11.34 18.46 -11.77
C LYS A 285 -10.27 17.49 -11.30
N GLU A 286 -9.64 17.80 -10.19
CA GLU A 286 -8.57 16.98 -9.60
C GLU A 286 -9.11 15.61 -9.20
N PHE A 287 -10.29 15.55 -8.55
CA PHE A 287 -10.94 14.29 -8.22
C PHE A 287 -11.23 13.43 -9.45
N SER A 288 -11.79 14.02 -10.51
CA SER A 288 -12.07 13.27 -11.75
C SER A 288 -10.82 12.64 -12.37
N ILE A 289 -9.68 13.32 -12.27
CA ILE A 289 -8.39 12.79 -12.73
C ILE A 289 -7.90 11.70 -11.78
N SER A 290 -7.94 11.95 -10.48
CA SER A 290 -7.52 10.99 -9.42
C SER A 290 -8.32 9.71 -9.46
N GLU A 291 -9.63 9.79 -9.69
CA GLU A 291 -10.51 8.65 -9.85
C GLU A 291 -10.02 7.72 -10.98
N ASN A 292 -9.67 8.26 -12.15
CA ASN A 292 -9.13 7.46 -13.25
C ASN A 292 -7.76 6.85 -12.91
N TRP A 293 -6.90 7.58 -12.21
CA TRP A 293 -5.61 7.08 -11.77
C TRP A 293 -5.77 5.93 -10.77
N TRP A 294 -6.68 6.08 -9.82
CA TRP A 294 -6.99 5.01 -8.87
C TRP A 294 -7.61 3.79 -9.53
N LYS A 295 -8.54 3.96 -10.48
CA LYS A 295 -9.09 2.83 -11.24
C LYS A 295 -8.00 2.03 -11.94
N ALA A 296 -6.97 2.70 -12.47
CA ALA A 296 -5.82 2.02 -13.06
C ALA A 296 -5.02 1.23 -12.03
N SER A 297 -4.62 1.86 -10.93
CA SER A 297 -3.85 1.23 -9.85
C SER A 297 -4.59 0.06 -9.23
N VAL A 298 -5.86 0.25 -8.88
CA VAL A 298 -6.76 -0.79 -8.33
C VAL A 298 -6.93 -1.97 -9.29
N ALA A 299 -7.04 -1.72 -10.60
CA ALA A 299 -7.13 -2.80 -11.58
C ALA A 299 -5.85 -3.63 -11.64
N VAL A 300 -4.67 -2.98 -11.57
CA VAL A 300 -3.38 -3.67 -11.48
C VAL A 300 -3.30 -4.52 -10.21
N GLU A 301 -3.66 -3.97 -9.06
CA GLU A 301 -3.62 -4.66 -7.78
C GLU A 301 -4.56 -5.86 -7.75
N LYS A 302 -5.84 -5.71 -8.16
CA LYS A 302 -6.83 -6.79 -8.21
C LYS A 302 -6.42 -7.90 -9.17
N LEU A 303 -5.92 -7.54 -10.36
CA LEU A 303 -5.47 -8.54 -11.32
C LEU A 303 -4.23 -9.30 -10.84
N ASN A 304 -3.29 -8.60 -10.18
CA ASN A 304 -2.13 -9.22 -9.55
C ASN A 304 -2.54 -10.15 -8.39
N HIS A 305 -3.53 -9.76 -7.61
CA HIS A 305 -4.11 -10.60 -6.57
C HIS A 305 -4.72 -11.89 -7.17
N LEU A 306 -5.54 -11.78 -8.21
CA LEU A 306 -6.08 -12.94 -8.92
C LEU A 306 -4.96 -13.85 -9.48
N ARG A 307 -3.88 -13.27 -10.01
CA ARG A 307 -2.72 -14.02 -10.49
C ARG A 307 -2.04 -14.81 -9.36
N ASN A 308 -1.81 -14.19 -8.21
CA ASN A 308 -1.15 -14.82 -7.07
C ASN A 308 -1.92 -16.03 -6.52
N PHE A 309 -3.23 -16.08 -6.76
CA PHE A 309 -4.11 -17.20 -6.41
C PHE A 309 -4.47 -18.11 -7.60
N ASN A 310 -3.75 -18.01 -8.73
CA ASN A 310 -3.97 -18.81 -9.94
C ASN A 310 -5.40 -18.69 -10.50
N ARG A 311 -6.01 -17.49 -10.39
CA ARG A 311 -7.36 -17.19 -10.86
C ARG A 311 -7.41 -16.54 -12.25
N LEU A 312 -6.30 -16.49 -12.97
CA LEU A 312 -6.24 -16.12 -14.39
C LEU A 312 -6.34 -17.38 -15.27
N SER A 313 -6.95 -17.28 -16.46
CA SER A 313 -6.95 -18.37 -17.43
C SER A 313 -5.52 -18.65 -17.93
N GLN A 314 -5.27 -19.88 -18.39
CA GLN A 314 -3.92 -20.30 -18.85
C GLN A 314 -3.43 -19.48 -20.05
N GLU A 315 -4.34 -19.00 -20.89
CA GLU A 315 -4.05 -18.19 -22.08
C GLU A 315 -3.44 -16.81 -21.76
N ILE A 316 -3.65 -16.31 -20.53
CA ILE A 316 -3.07 -15.03 -20.06
C ILE A 316 -1.62 -15.21 -19.61
N ASN A 317 -1.25 -16.41 -19.15
CA ASN A 317 0.06 -16.70 -18.57
C ASN A 317 1.10 -17.15 -19.63
N ASN A 318 0.68 -17.33 -20.87
CA ASN A 318 1.51 -17.68 -22.03
C ASN A 318 1.92 -16.42 -22.83
#